data_47fac3015dadc8f1cc6dbc1c9e87223b
#
_entry.id   47fac3015dadc8f1cc6dbc1c9e87223b
#
_cell.length_a   1.000
_cell.length_b   1.000
_cell.length_c   1.000
_cell.angle_alpha   90.00
_cell.angle_beta   90.00
_cell.angle_gamma   90.00
#
_symmetry.space_group_name_H-M   'P 1'
#
loop_
_entity.id
_entity.type
_entity.pdbx_description
1 polymer ?
#
loop_
_entity_poly.entity_id
_entity_poly.type
_entity_poly.pdbx_seq_one_letter_code
_entity_poly.pdbx_strand_id
1 'polypeptide(L)'
;MTGLKYADFTGNLDGTGWSGYNYLVEVYGDVSSIFNHQGLEELYLDNGKFEINFDKIKENPSLRVLGLRNMELHKNYYVESYGGMTSVWYDDVKLGEHMDILSRFPNLEELYLDSNELADLNFAAGLKNLKRLSLKDNYITDLAPLKQAEFLEYLDIRDNPVGEVGDVGNGVEILQ
;
A
#
# COMPACT_ATOMS: atom_id res chain seq x y z
N MET A 1 13.52 19.49 -11.53
CA MET A 1 12.31 19.08 -12.28
C MET A 1 11.12 19.32 -11.38
N THR A 2 10.44 20.41 -11.60
CA THR A 2 9.19 20.74 -10.92
C THR A 2 8.07 20.24 -11.82
N GLY A 3 7.39 19.11 -11.47
CA GLY A 3 6.27 18.76 -12.28
C GLY A 3 5.67 17.38 -12.21
N LEU A 4 6.29 16.38 -11.59
CA LEU A 4 5.65 15.10 -11.43
C LEU A 4 4.64 15.20 -10.28
N LYS A 5 3.36 15.22 -10.62
CA LYS A 5 2.25 15.27 -9.65
C LYS A 5 1.53 13.94 -9.49
N TYR A 6 1.62 13.09 -10.50
CA TYR A 6 0.93 11.82 -10.61
C TYR A 6 1.90 10.75 -11.06
N ALA A 7 1.89 9.61 -10.39
CA ALA A 7 2.64 8.42 -10.77
C ALA A 7 1.79 7.16 -10.56
N ASP A 8 1.69 6.35 -11.60
CA ASP A 8 0.93 5.11 -11.60
C ASP A 8 1.81 3.97 -12.11
N PHE A 9 2.05 3.00 -11.24
CA PHE A 9 2.80 1.78 -11.52
C PHE A 9 1.92 0.53 -11.34
N THR A 10 0.60 0.70 -11.42
CA THR A 10 -0.37 -0.37 -11.27
C THR A 10 -0.11 -1.50 -12.27
N GLY A 11 -0.20 -2.73 -11.80
CA GLY A 11 -0.11 -3.91 -12.66
C GLY A 11 1.30 -4.33 -13.07
N ASN A 12 2.36 -3.81 -12.45
CA ASN A 12 3.73 -4.28 -12.67
C ASN A 12 4.01 -5.70 -12.12
N LEU A 13 2.97 -6.49 -11.85
CA LEU A 13 3.07 -7.90 -11.48
C LEU A 13 3.37 -8.82 -12.67
N ASP A 14 3.21 -8.34 -13.90
CA ASP A 14 3.24 -9.22 -15.06
C ASP A 14 4.60 -9.28 -15.74
N GLY A 15 5.57 -9.88 -15.01
CA GLY A 15 6.80 -10.43 -15.59
C GLY A 15 6.64 -11.84 -16.17
N THR A 16 5.42 -12.33 -16.40
CA THR A 16 5.18 -13.66 -16.97
C THR A 16 5.40 -13.72 -18.49
N GLY A 17 6.56 -13.31 -18.93
CA GLY A 17 7.09 -13.67 -20.23
C GLY A 17 7.76 -15.03 -20.16
N TRP A 18 7.00 -16.12 -20.21
CA TRP A 18 7.55 -17.46 -20.48
C TRP A 18 8.11 -17.51 -21.90
N SER A 19 9.37 -17.26 -22.05
CA SER A 19 10.12 -17.76 -23.23
C SER A 19 11.33 -18.52 -22.75
N GLY A 20 11.41 -19.77 -23.14
CA GLY A 20 12.32 -20.78 -22.62
C GLY A 20 13.78 -20.32 -22.47
N TYR A 21 14.40 -20.77 -21.39
CA TYR A 21 15.83 -20.69 -21.07
C TYR A 21 16.47 -19.35 -20.69
N ASN A 22 15.73 -18.29 -20.52
CA ASN A 22 16.25 -17.11 -19.83
C ASN A 22 15.57 -16.98 -18.47
N TYR A 23 16.31 -17.20 -17.40
CA TYR A 23 15.92 -16.79 -16.07
C TYR A 23 15.72 -15.28 -16.10
N LEU A 24 14.47 -14.84 -16.20
CA LEU A 24 14.15 -13.47 -15.92
C LEU A 24 14.50 -13.25 -14.45
N VAL A 25 15.61 -12.60 -14.23
CA VAL A 25 15.84 -11.91 -12.96
C VAL A 25 14.78 -10.83 -12.94
N GLU A 26 13.65 -11.12 -12.30
CA GLU A 26 12.68 -10.10 -11.98
C GLU A 26 13.41 -9.11 -11.08
N VAL A 27 13.82 -7.99 -11.65
CA VAL A 27 14.51 -6.95 -10.90
C VAL A 27 13.41 -6.17 -10.18
N TYR A 28 13.12 -6.59 -8.97
CA TYR A 28 12.31 -5.79 -8.06
C TYR A 28 13.16 -4.59 -7.64
N GLY A 29 12.90 -3.46 -8.25
CA GLY A 29 13.58 -2.23 -7.86
C GLY A 29 13.05 -1.68 -6.54
N ASP A 30 13.94 -1.16 -5.69
CA ASP A 30 13.57 -0.36 -4.51
C ASP A 30 12.84 0.91 -4.98
N VAL A 31 11.53 0.95 -4.74
CA VAL A 31 10.68 2.09 -5.14
C VAL A 31 10.53 3.13 -4.04
N SER A 32 11.22 2.98 -2.91
CA SER A 32 11.10 3.87 -1.76
C SER A 32 11.34 5.34 -2.09
N SER A 33 12.19 5.62 -3.09
CA SER A 33 12.52 6.99 -3.48
C SER A 33 11.34 7.75 -4.11
N ILE A 34 10.36 7.04 -4.69
CA ILE A 34 9.20 7.69 -5.31
C ILE A 34 8.35 8.42 -4.28
N PHE A 35 8.21 7.84 -3.08
CA PHE A 35 7.47 8.45 -1.97
C PHE A 35 8.06 9.80 -1.54
N ASN A 36 9.35 10.01 -1.81
CA ASN A 36 10.10 11.20 -1.39
C ASN A 36 10.04 12.35 -2.42
N HIS A 37 9.38 12.12 -3.55
CA HIS A 37 9.29 13.13 -4.60
C HIS A 37 8.40 14.29 -4.15
N GLN A 38 9.01 15.40 -3.79
CA GLN A 38 8.31 16.60 -3.33
C GLN A 38 7.49 17.20 -4.49
N GLY A 39 6.19 17.33 -4.29
CA GLY A 39 5.23 17.74 -5.31
C GLY A 39 4.45 16.61 -5.95
N LEU A 40 4.76 15.35 -5.63
CA LEU A 40 3.90 14.22 -6.00
C LEU A 40 2.63 14.27 -5.15
N GLU A 41 1.49 14.38 -5.81
CA GLU A 41 0.17 14.47 -5.18
C GLU A 41 -0.55 13.13 -5.17
N GLU A 42 -0.33 12.29 -6.18
CA GLU A 42 -0.97 10.99 -6.33
C GLU A 42 0.04 9.90 -6.70
N LEU A 43 0.01 8.79 -5.98
CA LEU A 43 0.85 7.61 -6.21
C LEU A 43 0.02 6.33 -6.16
N TYR A 44 0.11 5.53 -7.21
CA TYR A 44 -0.50 4.20 -7.28
C TYR A 44 0.57 3.14 -7.55
N LEU A 45 0.64 2.15 -6.66
CA LEU A 45 1.50 0.97 -6.77
C LEU A 45 0.66 -0.32 -6.78
N ASP A 46 -0.63 -0.20 -7.04
CA ASP A 46 -1.61 -1.26 -6.93
C ASP A 46 -1.23 -2.50 -7.76
N ASN A 47 -1.46 -3.69 -7.21
CA ASN A 47 -1.09 -4.97 -7.83
C ASN A 47 0.40 -5.01 -8.18
N GLY A 48 1.22 -4.39 -7.39
CA GLY A 48 2.65 -4.27 -7.63
C GLY A 48 3.45 -5.28 -6.81
N LYS A 49 4.59 -5.68 -7.37
CA LYS A 49 5.59 -6.49 -6.72
C LYS A 49 6.86 -5.69 -6.60
N PHE A 50 7.14 -5.18 -5.40
CA PHE A 50 8.18 -4.18 -5.19
C PHE A 50 9.04 -4.51 -3.97
N GLU A 51 10.29 -4.05 -4.04
CA GLU A 51 11.09 -3.83 -2.85
C GLU A 51 10.80 -2.42 -2.32
N ILE A 52 10.40 -2.33 -1.05
CA ILE A 52 10.22 -1.04 -0.36
C ILE A 52 11.07 -1.04 0.90
N ASN A 53 12.03 -0.13 0.96
CA ASN A 53 12.76 0.15 2.17
C ASN A 53 12.06 1.29 2.93
N PHE A 54 11.19 0.91 3.86
CA PHE A 54 10.36 1.85 4.61
C PHE A 54 11.18 2.89 5.39
N ASP A 55 12.39 2.54 5.84
CA ASP A 55 13.27 3.48 6.55
C ASP A 55 13.75 4.65 5.69
N LYS A 56 13.78 4.47 4.37
CA LYS A 56 14.16 5.52 3.42
C LYS A 56 13.04 6.48 3.06
N ILE A 57 11.79 6.15 3.38
CA ILE A 57 10.65 7.00 3.10
C ILE A 57 10.67 8.18 4.06
N LYS A 58 10.62 9.39 3.51
CA LYS A 58 10.62 10.65 4.24
C LYS A 58 9.23 11.27 4.27
N GLU A 59 9.06 12.27 5.10
CA GLU A 59 7.84 13.06 5.10
C GLU A 59 7.59 13.70 3.73
N ASN A 60 6.37 13.51 3.22
CA ASN A 60 5.91 14.12 1.97
C ASN A 60 4.51 14.73 2.15
N PRO A 61 4.44 16.02 2.49
CA PRO A 61 3.16 16.70 2.71
C PRO A 61 2.39 16.99 1.41
N SER A 62 2.99 16.71 0.24
CA SER A 62 2.30 16.89 -1.04
C SER A 62 1.38 15.73 -1.38
N LEU A 63 1.66 14.53 -0.85
CA LEU A 63 0.90 13.33 -1.19
C LEU A 63 -0.52 13.37 -0.59
N ARG A 64 -1.51 13.26 -1.47
CA ARG A 64 -2.93 13.29 -1.15
C ARG A 64 -3.64 11.97 -1.44
N VAL A 65 -3.18 11.25 -2.44
CA VAL A 65 -3.77 9.97 -2.86
C VAL A 65 -2.69 8.90 -2.89
N LEU A 66 -2.97 7.77 -2.23
CA LEU A 66 -2.06 6.62 -2.19
C LEU A 66 -2.82 5.32 -2.44
N GLY A 67 -2.47 4.63 -3.53
CA GLY A 67 -2.94 3.30 -3.86
C GLY A 67 -1.86 2.26 -3.58
N LEU A 68 -2.18 1.31 -2.69
CA LEU A 68 -1.34 0.17 -2.30
C LEU A 68 -2.17 -1.11 -2.25
N ARG A 69 -3.07 -1.33 -3.23
CA ARG A 69 -3.92 -2.51 -3.28
C ARG A 69 -3.14 -3.74 -3.70
N ASN A 70 -3.41 -4.86 -3.05
CA ASN A 70 -2.86 -6.17 -3.43
C ASN A 70 -1.34 -6.12 -3.66
N MET A 71 -0.61 -5.71 -2.61
CA MET A 71 0.83 -5.51 -2.67
C MET A 71 1.57 -6.81 -2.37
N GLU A 72 2.50 -7.19 -3.24
CA GLU A 72 3.53 -8.17 -2.93
C GLU A 72 4.84 -7.42 -2.61
N LEU A 73 5.22 -7.40 -1.34
CA LEU A 73 6.42 -6.69 -0.89
C LEU A 73 7.51 -7.67 -0.51
N HIS A 74 8.72 -7.34 -0.91
CA HIS A 74 9.90 -8.15 -0.67
C HIS A 74 11.05 -7.33 -0.13
N LYS A 75 11.95 -8.01 0.59
CA LYS A 75 13.26 -7.50 0.99
C LYS A 75 14.30 -8.61 0.88
N ASN A 76 15.58 -8.25 0.90
CA ASN A 76 16.69 -9.20 0.92
C ASN A 76 16.61 -10.22 -0.21
N TYR A 77 17.14 -9.84 -1.32
CA TYR A 77 17.24 -10.69 -2.50
C TYR A 77 18.42 -11.65 -2.41
N TYR A 78 18.17 -12.95 -2.51
CA TYR A 78 19.17 -14.00 -2.43
C TYR A 78 19.26 -14.75 -3.75
N VAL A 79 20.48 -14.98 -4.22
CA VAL A 79 20.75 -15.76 -5.43
C VAL A 79 21.73 -16.88 -5.09
N GLU A 80 21.31 -18.11 -5.30
CA GLU A 80 22.21 -19.27 -5.26
C GLU A 80 22.30 -19.92 -6.63
N SER A 81 23.54 -20.22 -7.04
CA SER A 81 23.80 -20.95 -8.27
C SER A 81 24.54 -22.23 -7.96
N TYR A 82 23.95 -23.36 -8.29
CA TYR A 82 24.56 -24.68 -8.13
C TYR A 82 24.28 -25.56 -9.35
N GLY A 83 25.34 -26.12 -9.93
CA GLY A 83 25.22 -27.09 -11.03
C GLY A 83 24.54 -26.54 -12.29
N GLY A 84 24.64 -25.23 -12.56
CA GLY A 84 24.01 -24.58 -13.72
C GLY A 84 22.55 -24.21 -13.50
N MET A 85 21.99 -24.45 -12.32
CA MET A 85 20.71 -23.94 -11.90
C MET A 85 20.90 -22.73 -11.00
N THR A 86 20.08 -21.69 -11.20
CA THR A 86 20.03 -20.52 -10.34
C THR A 86 18.68 -20.49 -9.64
N SER A 87 18.71 -20.44 -8.32
CA SER A 87 17.52 -20.24 -7.49
C SER A 87 17.56 -18.85 -6.90
N VAL A 88 16.41 -18.21 -6.89
CA VAL A 88 16.23 -16.88 -6.36
C VAL A 88 15.12 -16.94 -5.32
N TRP A 89 15.36 -16.36 -4.17
CA TRP A 89 14.35 -16.17 -3.14
C TRP A 89 14.54 -14.84 -2.43
N TYR A 90 13.52 -14.41 -1.76
CA TYR A 90 13.46 -13.15 -1.02
C TYR A 90 12.60 -13.34 0.21
N ASP A 91 12.76 -12.45 1.18
CA ASP A 91 11.90 -12.42 2.35
C ASP A 91 10.62 -11.64 2.01
N ASP A 92 9.46 -12.27 2.24
CA ASP A 92 8.17 -11.59 2.13
C ASP A 92 8.01 -10.55 3.24
N VAL A 93 7.41 -9.44 2.89
CA VAL A 93 7.11 -8.34 3.82
C VAL A 93 5.61 -8.09 3.80
N LYS A 94 5.00 -8.08 4.97
CA LYS A 94 3.58 -7.74 5.10
C LYS A 94 3.42 -6.24 5.25
N LEU A 95 2.61 -5.63 4.38
CA LEU A 95 2.33 -4.20 4.43
C LEU A 95 1.82 -3.76 5.81
N GLY A 96 0.99 -4.60 6.45
CA GLY A 96 0.41 -4.32 7.77
C GLY A 96 1.43 -4.05 8.88
N GLU A 97 2.65 -4.61 8.77
CA GLU A 97 3.72 -4.40 9.75
C GLU A 97 4.41 -3.04 9.62
N HIS A 98 4.11 -2.29 8.55
CA HIS A 98 4.76 -1.02 8.21
C HIS A 98 3.78 0.14 8.03
N MET A 99 2.56 0.03 8.53
CA MET A 99 1.52 1.06 8.37
C MET A 99 1.85 2.38 9.09
N ASP A 100 2.83 2.39 9.97
CA ASP A 100 3.35 3.59 10.64
C ASP A 100 3.92 4.62 9.66
N ILE A 101 4.34 4.18 8.45
CA ILE A 101 4.80 5.07 7.37
C ILE A 101 3.76 6.10 6.96
N LEU A 102 2.48 5.79 7.12
CA LEU A 102 1.39 6.69 6.75
C LEU A 102 1.42 8.01 7.52
N SER A 103 2.02 8.01 8.71
CA SER A 103 2.26 9.24 9.49
C SER A 103 3.18 10.24 8.76
N ARG A 104 3.92 9.79 7.75
CA ARG A 104 4.79 10.64 6.91
C ARG A 104 4.04 11.38 5.81
N PHE A 105 2.75 11.12 5.65
CA PHE A 105 1.87 11.73 4.66
C PHE A 105 0.72 12.49 5.32
N PRO A 106 1.00 13.62 6.00
CA PRO A 106 0.04 14.29 6.88
C PRO A 106 -1.18 14.86 6.16
N ASN A 107 -1.11 15.04 4.85
CA ASN A 107 -2.19 15.59 4.04
C ASN A 107 -2.89 14.53 3.17
N LEU A 108 -2.75 13.25 3.50
CA LEU A 108 -3.40 12.18 2.77
C LEU A 108 -4.92 12.30 2.88
N GLU A 109 -5.59 12.32 1.72
CA GLU A 109 -7.03 12.46 1.58
C GLU A 109 -7.69 11.14 1.12
N GLU A 110 -7.00 10.37 0.29
CA GLU A 110 -7.51 9.09 -0.23
C GLU A 110 -6.47 7.98 -0.04
N LEU A 111 -6.91 6.86 0.52
CA LEU A 111 -6.06 5.71 0.79
C LEU A 111 -6.77 4.43 0.36
N TYR A 112 -6.09 3.64 -0.45
CA TYR A 112 -6.61 2.40 -1.01
C TYR A 112 -5.69 1.24 -0.62
N LEU A 113 -6.22 0.30 0.19
CA LEU A 113 -5.48 -0.79 0.83
C LEU A 113 -6.15 -2.16 0.63
N ASP A 114 -6.93 -2.31 -0.43
CA ASP A 114 -7.67 -3.54 -0.68
C ASP A 114 -6.74 -4.75 -0.80
N SER A 115 -7.15 -5.91 -0.32
CA SER A 115 -6.46 -7.19 -0.48
C SER A 115 -5.01 -7.20 0.06
N ASN A 116 -4.80 -6.74 1.31
CA ASN A 116 -3.46 -6.67 1.92
C ASN A 116 -3.34 -7.43 3.26
N GLU A 117 -4.29 -8.29 3.58
CA GLU A 117 -4.28 -9.06 4.84
C GLU A 117 -4.23 -8.19 6.11
N LEU A 118 -4.73 -6.96 6.04
CA LEU A 118 -4.75 -6.06 7.20
C LEU A 118 -5.75 -6.53 8.24
N ALA A 119 -5.35 -6.52 9.51
CA ALA A 119 -6.19 -6.96 10.62
C ALA A 119 -6.60 -5.83 11.59
N ASP A 120 -5.92 -4.68 11.56
CA ASP A 120 -6.23 -3.53 12.39
C ASP A 120 -6.13 -2.20 11.65
N LEU A 121 -6.66 -1.15 12.26
CA LEU A 121 -6.74 0.21 11.72
C LEU A 121 -6.04 1.25 12.59
N ASN A 122 -5.08 0.83 13.43
CA ASN A 122 -4.40 1.75 14.35
C ASN A 122 -3.73 2.92 13.63
N PHE A 123 -3.27 2.70 12.40
CA PHE A 123 -2.67 3.72 11.55
C PHE A 123 -3.62 4.87 11.21
N ALA A 124 -4.94 4.60 11.16
CA ALA A 124 -5.94 5.57 10.72
C ALA A 124 -6.10 6.74 11.70
N ALA A 125 -5.77 6.56 12.96
CA ALA A 125 -5.85 7.62 13.98
C ALA A 125 -4.95 8.83 13.67
N GLY A 126 -3.90 8.64 12.86
CA GLY A 126 -2.99 9.70 12.40
C GLY A 126 -3.44 10.44 11.15
N LEU A 127 -4.39 9.90 10.39
CA LEU A 127 -4.79 10.38 9.07
C LEU A 127 -5.97 11.38 9.15
N LYS A 128 -5.70 12.55 9.72
CA LYS A 128 -6.74 13.54 10.06
C LYS A 128 -7.45 14.15 8.85
N ASN A 129 -6.86 14.10 7.66
CA ASN A 129 -7.44 14.68 6.44
C ASN A 129 -8.10 13.63 5.55
N LEU A 130 -8.18 12.36 6.01
CA LEU A 130 -8.68 11.25 5.22
C LEU A 130 -10.17 11.41 4.93
N LYS A 131 -10.51 11.37 3.62
CA LYS A 131 -11.88 11.47 3.09
C LYS A 131 -12.36 10.14 2.51
N ARG A 132 -11.45 9.38 1.91
CA ARG A 132 -11.79 8.10 1.28
C ARG A 132 -10.84 7.00 1.75
N LEU A 133 -11.41 5.91 2.23
CA LEU A 133 -10.66 4.73 2.66
C LEU A 133 -11.26 3.48 2.03
N SER A 134 -10.46 2.74 1.28
CA SER A 134 -10.83 1.42 0.78
C SER A 134 -9.99 0.34 1.45
N LEU A 135 -10.67 -0.63 2.04
CA LEU A 135 -10.12 -1.73 2.83
C LEU A 135 -10.73 -3.07 2.39
N LYS A 136 -11.35 -3.11 1.21
CA LYS A 136 -12.00 -4.33 0.72
C LYS A 136 -11.06 -5.53 0.79
N ASP A 137 -11.61 -6.73 1.11
CA ASP A 137 -10.86 -7.98 1.13
C ASP A 137 -9.63 -7.92 2.06
N ASN A 138 -9.91 -7.68 3.35
CA ASN A 138 -8.92 -7.68 4.43
C ASN A 138 -9.48 -8.46 5.63
N TYR A 139 -8.82 -8.43 6.76
CA TYR A 139 -9.22 -9.13 7.99
C TYR A 139 -9.64 -8.16 9.11
N ILE A 140 -10.19 -6.99 8.75
CA ILE A 140 -10.62 -5.97 9.72
C ILE A 140 -11.84 -6.46 10.49
N THR A 141 -11.79 -6.35 11.80
CA THR A 141 -12.88 -6.72 12.71
C THR A 141 -13.43 -5.54 13.51
N ASP A 142 -12.63 -4.49 13.70
CA ASP A 142 -12.97 -3.33 14.51
C ASP A 142 -12.71 -2.02 13.76
N LEU A 143 -13.74 -1.17 13.70
CA LEU A 143 -13.69 0.14 13.06
C LEU A 143 -13.51 1.28 14.06
N ALA A 144 -13.37 1.00 15.35
CA ALA A 144 -13.24 2.01 16.38
C ALA A 144 -12.12 3.04 16.14
N PRO A 145 -10.96 2.70 15.54
CA PRO A 145 -9.93 3.68 15.20
C PRO A 145 -10.39 4.77 14.23
N LEU A 146 -11.41 4.49 13.40
CA LEU A 146 -11.94 5.46 12.42
C LEU A 146 -12.81 6.56 13.05
N LYS A 147 -13.19 6.45 14.32
CA LYS A 147 -13.96 7.49 15.03
C LYS A 147 -13.28 8.86 15.05
N GLN A 148 -11.97 8.89 14.83
CA GLN A 148 -11.18 10.13 14.80
C GLN A 148 -10.99 10.68 13.38
N ALA A 149 -11.49 9.98 12.36
CA ALA A 149 -11.42 10.41 10.97
C ALA A 149 -12.59 11.36 10.65
N GLU A 150 -12.51 12.59 11.18
CA GLU A 150 -13.60 13.59 11.15
C GLU A 150 -14.05 13.98 9.74
N PHE A 151 -13.19 13.81 8.74
CA PHE A 151 -13.46 14.18 7.35
C PHE A 151 -13.77 12.97 6.46
N LEU A 152 -13.92 11.76 7.04
CA LEU A 152 -14.20 10.57 6.27
C LEU A 152 -15.60 10.69 5.63
N GLU A 153 -15.65 10.53 4.31
CA GLU A 153 -16.86 10.61 3.48
C GLU A 153 -17.22 9.26 2.86
N TYR A 154 -16.21 8.40 2.62
CA TYR A 154 -16.37 7.11 1.98
C TYR A 154 -15.52 6.04 2.63
N LEU A 155 -16.12 4.88 2.89
CA LEU A 155 -15.46 3.70 3.48
C LEU A 155 -15.92 2.43 2.77
N ASP A 156 -14.99 1.70 2.15
CA ASP A 156 -15.25 0.36 1.60
C ASP A 156 -14.64 -0.69 2.52
N ILE A 157 -15.49 -1.51 3.15
CA ILE A 157 -15.10 -2.61 4.05
C ILE A 157 -15.65 -3.95 3.58
N ARG A 158 -16.09 -4.04 2.33
CA ARG A 158 -16.59 -5.31 1.79
C ARG A 158 -15.55 -6.41 1.96
N ASP A 159 -16.03 -7.62 2.13
CA ASP A 159 -15.18 -8.81 2.28
C ASP A 159 -14.22 -8.71 3.49
N ASN A 160 -14.68 -8.06 4.58
CA ASN A 160 -14.02 -8.06 5.88
C ASN A 160 -14.91 -8.70 6.95
N PRO A 161 -14.35 -9.35 7.98
CA PRO A 161 -15.12 -9.96 9.07
C PRO A 161 -15.59 -8.92 10.10
N VAL A 162 -15.98 -7.73 9.66
CA VAL A 162 -16.56 -6.68 10.53
C VAL A 162 -17.94 -7.16 11.00
N GLY A 163 -18.16 -7.17 12.30
CA GLY A 163 -19.45 -7.51 12.89
C GLY A 163 -20.48 -6.38 12.73
N GLU A 164 -20.68 -5.58 13.77
CA GLU A 164 -21.50 -4.40 13.68
C GLU A 164 -20.64 -3.19 13.25
N VAL A 165 -21.10 -2.51 12.21
CA VAL A 165 -20.52 -1.20 11.87
C VAL A 165 -20.97 -0.20 12.94
N GLY A 166 -20.07 0.07 13.88
CA GLY A 166 -20.29 1.06 14.91
C GLY A 166 -20.33 2.48 14.35
N ASP A 167 -20.21 3.46 15.23
CA ASP A 167 -20.14 4.87 14.84
C ASP A 167 -18.78 5.17 14.19
N VAL A 168 -18.75 5.32 12.88
CA VAL A 168 -17.60 5.74 12.08
C VAL A 168 -17.72 7.19 11.59
N GLY A 169 -18.69 7.94 12.15
CA GLY A 169 -18.99 9.33 11.77
C GLY A 169 -20.32 9.48 11.04
N ASN A 170 -20.91 10.67 11.16
CA ASN A 170 -22.18 10.96 10.51
C ASN A 170 -21.99 11.26 9.03
N GLY A 171 -22.77 10.58 8.19
CA GLY A 171 -22.81 10.85 6.74
C GLY A 171 -21.75 10.15 5.91
N VAL A 172 -20.99 9.21 6.49
CA VAL A 172 -20.06 8.38 5.74
C VAL A 172 -20.83 7.41 4.87
N GLU A 173 -20.52 7.35 3.56
CA GLU A 173 -20.99 6.30 2.68
C GLU A 173 -20.19 5.03 2.97
N ILE A 174 -20.87 3.96 3.40
CA ILE A 174 -20.21 2.70 3.78
C ILE A 174 -20.66 1.59 2.84
N LEU A 175 -19.69 0.93 2.18
CA LEU A 175 -19.86 -0.31 1.45
C LEU A 175 -19.41 -1.48 2.34
N GLN A 176 -20.32 -2.45 2.59
CA GLN A 176 -20.07 -3.62 3.44
C GLN A 176 -20.61 -4.92 2.83
#